data_b86e73ece87c8c4486295104ad83df3a
#
_entry.id   b86e73ece87c8c4486295104ad83df3a
#
_cell.length_a   1.000
_cell.length_b   1.000
_cell.length_c   1.000
_cell.angle_alpha   90.00
_cell.angle_beta   90.00
_cell.angle_gamma   90.00
#
_symmetry.space_group_name_H-M   'P 1'
#
loop_
_entity.id
_entity.type
_entity.pdbx_description
1 polymer ?
#
loop_
_entity_poly.entity_id
_entity_poly.type
_entity_poly.pdbx_seq_one_letter_code
_entity_poly.pdbx_strand_id
1 'polypeptide(L)'
;EQYCPAGSKESHAYKREKRTLPPDFQLSDAWIRRLYDIAVSTIRVSRVRGVCGVCLLHSFQMLAELQEHHSQGPLQSGGYFFDTAPDTDPFISFGQRYPLLEMLLTDVPNVYGPVAGYTTRQLTLASARTMLPQYNWILSDVYSTRSEIVSHINTLISSPPGSIWLPVMIRRRQDGTLSAHAVPILRTSQGIVVIPTALRSRPLDFFRQSLTPTTDPLEVINRLETPQRTLVSLTTIQLGEVYRNNFDFVISNRNCTGENEDRRGTGAYPTSASVNQCSGGRCALL
;
A
#
# COMPACT_ATOMS: atom_id res chain seq x y z
N GLU A 1 -1.10 1.81 -34.72
CA GLU A 1 -0.48 2.86 -33.88
C GLU A 1 -1.10 2.95 -32.48
N GLN A 2 -2.34 2.51 -32.26
CA GLN A 2 -3.00 2.53 -30.94
C GLN A 2 -2.28 1.69 -29.87
N TYR A 3 -1.50 0.70 -30.32
CA TYR A 3 -0.78 -0.23 -29.41
C TYR A 3 0.70 0.10 -29.27
N CYS A 4 1.14 1.18 -29.86
CA CYS A 4 2.52 1.64 -29.78
C CYS A 4 2.58 3.04 -29.17
N PRO A 5 2.35 3.18 -27.86
CA PRO A 5 2.30 4.50 -27.24
C PRO A 5 3.54 5.34 -27.47
N ALA A 6 4.71 4.71 -27.51
CA ALA A 6 5.98 5.39 -27.74
C ALA A 6 6.17 5.89 -29.18
N GLY A 7 5.40 5.37 -30.13
CA GLY A 7 5.48 5.75 -31.56
C GLY A 7 4.33 6.61 -32.05
N SER A 8 3.28 6.79 -31.27
CA SER A 8 2.12 7.57 -31.70
C SER A 8 2.26 9.06 -31.33
N LYS A 9 1.83 9.94 -32.22
CA LYS A 9 1.78 11.37 -31.91
C LYS A 9 0.87 11.69 -30.73
N GLU A 10 -0.07 10.81 -30.43
CA GLU A 10 -0.99 10.94 -29.31
C GLU A 10 -0.36 10.55 -27.96
N SER A 11 0.73 9.77 -27.97
CA SER A 11 1.45 9.41 -26.74
C SER A 11 2.04 10.62 -26.02
N HIS A 12 2.26 11.72 -26.76
CA HIS A 12 2.74 12.97 -26.17
C HIS A 12 1.63 13.78 -25.49
N ALA A 13 0.36 13.44 -25.72
CA ALA A 13 -0.78 14.11 -25.12
C ALA A 13 -1.20 13.53 -23.76
N TYR A 14 -0.69 12.36 -23.38
CA TYR A 14 -0.90 11.85 -22.03
C TYR A 14 -0.11 12.71 -21.05
N LYS A 15 -0.77 13.72 -20.52
CA LYS A 15 -0.30 14.43 -19.34
C LYS A 15 0.11 13.38 -18.30
N ARG A 16 1.33 13.47 -17.78
CA ARG A 16 1.75 12.77 -16.59
C ARG A 16 0.73 13.09 -15.49
N GLU A 17 -0.25 12.27 -15.34
CA GLU A 17 -1.06 12.32 -14.13
C GLU A 17 -0.13 11.85 -13.01
N LYS A 18 0.34 12.80 -12.25
CA LYS A 18 0.96 12.51 -10.95
C LYS A 18 -0.11 11.76 -10.16
N ARG A 19 0.07 10.47 -10.00
CA ARG A 19 -0.83 9.64 -9.18
C ARG A 19 -0.50 9.76 -7.70
N THR A 20 -0.18 10.95 -7.26
CA THR A 20 -0.25 11.39 -5.87
C THR A 20 -1.63 12.00 -5.68
N LEU A 21 -2.14 11.92 -4.46
CA LEU A 21 -3.39 12.59 -4.16
C LEU A 21 -3.26 14.10 -4.44
N PRO A 22 -4.34 14.78 -4.84
CA PRO A 22 -4.33 16.22 -4.98
C PRO A 22 -3.84 16.89 -3.69
N PRO A 23 -3.10 18.02 -3.78
CA PRO A 23 -2.59 18.71 -2.59
C PRO A 23 -3.68 19.18 -1.62
N ASP A 24 -4.87 19.42 -2.14
CA ASP A 24 -6.06 19.83 -1.40
C ASP A 24 -6.97 18.67 -0.99
N PHE A 25 -6.56 17.43 -1.26
CA PHE A 25 -7.34 16.25 -0.90
C PHE A 25 -7.59 16.19 0.60
N GLN A 26 -8.85 15.97 0.97
CA GLN A 26 -9.30 15.79 2.34
C GLN A 26 -10.21 14.57 2.43
N LEU A 27 -10.17 13.91 3.57
CA LEU A 27 -11.04 12.79 3.85
C LEU A 27 -12.47 13.26 4.09
N SER A 28 -13.34 13.11 3.09
CA SER A 28 -14.79 13.34 3.24
C SER A 28 -15.42 12.30 4.17
N ASP A 29 -16.64 12.57 4.62
CA ASP A 29 -17.41 11.61 5.43
C ASP A 29 -17.56 10.24 4.75
N ALA A 30 -17.70 10.20 3.45
CA ALA A 30 -17.75 8.95 2.68
C ALA A 30 -16.43 8.19 2.78
N TRP A 31 -15.29 8.88 2.64
CA TRP A 31 -13.98 8.28 2.83
C TRP A 31 -13.76 7.81 4.26
N ILE A 32 -14.14 8.62 5.25
CA ILE A 32 -14.01 8.24 6.68
C ILE A 32 -14.79 6.96 6.97
N ARG A 33 -16.04 6.86 6.50
CA ARG A 33 -16.86 5.65 6.67
C ARG A 33 -16.23 4.45 5.99
N ARG A 34 -15.79 4.59 4.74
CA ARG A 34 -15.15 3.49 4.00
C ARG A 34 -13.86 3.00 4.66
N LEU A 35 -12.98 3.90 5.06
CA LEU A 35 -11.74 3.54 5.75
C LEU A 35 -12.04 2.86 7.10
N TYR A 36 -13.08 3.31 7.79
CA TYR A 36 -13.57 2.65 9.00
C TYR A 36 -14.05 1.23 8.71
N ASP A 37 -14.87 1.03 7.67
CA ASP A 37 -15.37 -0.30 7.30
C ASP A 37 -14.22 -1.27 7.00
N ILE A 38 -13.18 -0.81 6.32
CA ILE A 38 -11.96 -1.60 6.11
C ILE A 38 -11.29 -1.90 7.46
N ALA A 39 -11.13 -0.91 8.33
CA ALA A 39 -10.40 -1.05 9.60
C ALA A 39 -11.10 -2.01 10.60
N VAL A 40 -12.42 -2.14 10.52
CA VAL A 40 -13.23 -3.01 11.39
C VAL A 40 -13.68 -4.30 10.71
N SER A 41 -13.35 -4.51 9.44
CA SER A 41 -13.80 -5.68 8.67
C SER A 41 -13.41 -7.02 9.28
N THR A 42 -12.48 -7.01 10.23
CA THR A 42 -11.97 -8.21 10.87
C THR A 42 -12.25 -8.21 12.36
N ILE A 43 -13.30 -8.87 12.77
CA ILE A 43 -13.56 -9.13 14.19
C ILE A 43 -12.87 -10.40 14.65
N ARG A 44 -12.76 -11.40 13.78
CA ARG A 44 -12.15 -12.70 14.10
C ARG A 44 -11.06 -13.05 13.11
N VAL A 45 -9.85 -13.12 13.57
CA VAL A 45 -8.74 -13.73 12.83
C VAL A 45 -8.63 -15.18 13.28
N SER A 46 -8.94 -16.11 12.38
CA SER A 46 -8.94 -17.55 12.70
C SER A 46 -7.55 -18.13 12.94
N ARG A 47 -6.50 -17.43 12.52
CA ARG A 47 -5.10 -17.87 12.68
C ARG A 47 -4.20 -16.71 13.07
N VAL A 48 -3.19 -17.00 13.90
CA VAL A 48 -2.08 -16.08 14.14
C VAL A 48 -1.26 -16.02 12.85
N ARG A 49 -1.23 -14.87 12.23
CA ARG A 49 -0.42 -14.60 11.04
C ARG A 49 0.94 -14.06 11.50
N GLY A 50 1.99 -14.38 10.74
CA GLY A 50 3.37 -14.01 11.06
C GLY A 50 3.62 -12.51 11.28
N VAL A 51 4.65 -11.98 10.65
CA VAL A 51 5.15 -10.60 10.92
C VAL A 51 4.13 -9.51 10.58
N CYS A 52 3.32 -9.70 9.54
CA CYS A 52 2.37 -8.72 9.05
C CYS A 52 0.96 -9.34 8.99
N GLY A 53 0.18 -9.06 10.00
CA GLY A 53 -1.20 -9.53 10.08
C GLY A 53 -2.18 -8.69 9.28
N VAL A 54 -3.43 -8.70 9.70
CA VAL A 54 -4.56 -7.98 9.11
C VAL A 54 -4.28 -6.49 8.89
N CYS A 55 -3.50 -5.85 9.77
CA CYS A 55 -3.15 -4.44 9.62
C CYS A 55 -2.44 -4.13 8.30
N LEU A 56 -1.65 -5.06 7.76
CA LEU A 56 -1.00 -4.89 6.47
C LEU A 56 -2.01 -4.96 5.32
N LEU A 57 -2.94 -5.93 5.35
CA LEU A 57 -4.00 -6.05 4.35
C LEU A 57 -4.90 -4.81 4.35
N HIS A 58 -5.33 -4.35 5.53
CA HIS A 58 -6.11 -3.12 5.66
C HIS A 58 -5.35 -1.92 5.08
N SER A 59 -4.05 -1.80 5.38
CA SER A 59 -3.24 -0.71 4.87
C SER A 59 -3.14 -0.72 3.35
N PHE A 60 -2.89 -1.86 2.72
CA PHE A 60 -2.85 -1.96 1.26
C PHE A 60 -4.19 -1.65 0.63
N GLN A 61 -5.29 -2.13 1.21
CA GLN A 61 -6.64 -1.83 0.74
C GLN A 61 -6.91 -0.31 0.78
N MET A 62 -6.62 0.34 1.91
CA MET A 62 -6.82 1.78 2.07
C MET A 62 -5.96 2.59 1.10
N LEU A 63 -4.68 2.24 0.96
CA LEU A 63 -3.76 2.93 0.05
C LEU A 63 -4.20 2.81 -1.41
N ALA A 64 -4.59 1.59 -1.83
CA ALA A 64 -5.04 1.36 -3.19
C ALA A 64 -6.32 2.12 -3.50
N GLU A 65 -7.32 2.06 -2.62
CA GLU A 65 -8.58 2.78 -2.83
C GLU A 65 -8.37 4.30 -2.86
N LEU A 66 -7.61 4.86 -1.92
CA LEU A 66 -7.31 6.29 -1.92
C LEU A 66 -6.61 6.71 -3.21
N GLN A 67 -5.62 5.94 -3.64
CA GLN A 67 -4.83 6.27 -4.82
C GLN A 67 -5.63 6.16 -6.12
N GLU A 68 -6.48 5.16 -6.24
CA GLU A 68 -7.18 4.88 -7.51
C GLU A 68 -8.58 5.53 -7.59
N HIS A 69 -9.22 5.77 -6.46
CA HIS A 69 -10.59 6.25 -6.42
C HIS A 69 -10.78 7.63 -5.80
N HIS A 70 -9.69 8.35 -5.43
CA HIS A 70 -9.82 9.67 -4.77
C HIS A 70 -10.67 10.68 -5.55
N SER A 71 -10.65 10.63 -6.88
CA SER A 71 -11.42 11.54 -7.75
C SER A 71 -12.87 11.13 -7.96
N GLN A 72 -13.21 9.86 -7.73
CA GLN A 72 -14.55 9.30 -7.96
C GLN A 72 -15.29 9.02 -6.64
N GLY A 73 -14.59 9.02 -5.53
CA GLY A 73 -15.08 8.59 -4.23
C GLY A 73 -14.81 7.12 -3.93
N PRO A 74 -14.98 6.71 -2.66
CA PRO A 74 -14.64 5.37 -2.20
C PRO A 74 -15.57 4.31 -2.78
N LEU A 75 -15.11 3.05 -2.80
CA LEU A 75 -15.96 1.91 -3.08
C LEU A 75 -17.10 1.83 -2.04
N GLN A 76 -18.30 1.51 -2.50
CA GLN A 76 -19.47 1.46 -1.60
C GLN A 76 -19.55 0.15 -0.82
N SER A 77 -19.03 -0.95 -1.39
CA SER A 77 -19.05 -2.26 -0.77
C SER A 77 -17.96 -3.15 -1.35
N GLY A 78 -17.72 -4.28 -0.69
CA GLY A 78 -16.72 -5.26 -1.10
C GLY A 78 -15.28 -4.79 -0.85
N GLY A 79 -14.32 -5.58 -1.28
CA GLY A 79 -12.89 -5.33 -1.13
C GLY A 79 -12.18 -5.23 -2.45
N TYR A 80 -11.12 -4.45 -2.48
CA TYR A 80 -10.23 -4.36 -3.62
C TYR A 80 -9.34 -5.61 -3.73
N PHE A 81 -8.74 -6.02 -2.62
CA PHE A 81 -7.89 -7.20 -2.50
C PHE A 81 -8.55 -8.34 -1.72
N PHE A 82 -9.45 -8.01 -0.82
CA PHE A 82 -10.14 -8.95 0.06
C PHE A 82 -11.56 -8.46 0.36
N ASP A 83 -12.39 -9.35 0.90
CA ASP A 83 -13.74 -9.00 1.33
C ASP A 83 -13.70 -8.14 2.58
N THR A 84 -14.36 -6.99 2.53
CA THR A 84 -14.48 -6.03 3.63
C THR A 84 -15.83 -6.07 4.31
N ALA A 85 -16.64 -7.12 4.06
CA ALA A 85 -17.88 -7.30 4.78
C ALA A 85 -17.64 -7.49 6.29
N PRO A 86 -18.51 -6.95 7.15
CA PRO A 86 -18.39 -7.14 8.59
C PRO A 86 -18.29 -8.63 8.97
N ASP A 87 -17.53 -8.94 9.99
CA ASP A 87 -17.34 -10.29 10.54
C ASP A 87 -16.68 -11.33 9.62
N THR A 88 -16.15 -10.92 8.47
CA THR A 88 -15.37 -11.80 7.61
C THR A 88 -13.90 -11.87 8.01
N ASP A 89 -13.26 -13.02 7.77
CA ASP A 89 -11.82 -13.12 7.83
C ASP A 89 -11.23 -12.69 6.47
N PRO A 90 -10.55 -11.53 6.36
CA PRO A 90 -10.05 -11.01 5.11
C PRO A 90 -9.00 -11.93 4.48
N PHE A 91 -8.35 -12.80 5.24
CA PHE A 91 -7.38 -13.75 4.69
C PHE A 91 -8.02 -14.85 3.84
N ILE A 92 -9.31 -15.13 4.02
CA ILE A 92 -10.00 -16.12 3.18
C ILE A 92 -10.09 -15.61 1.75
N SER A 93 -10.69 -14.46 1.52
CA SER A 93 -10.82 -13.87 0.19
C SER A 93 -9.47 -13.43 -0.38
N PHE A 94 -8.56 -12.94 0.46
CA PHE A 94 -7.20 -12.62 0.07
C PHE A 94 -6.44 -13.87 -0.40
N GLY A 95 -6.49 -14.98 0.32
CA GLY A 95 -5.86 -16.24 -0.05
C GLY A 95 -6.42 -16.85 -1.32
N GLN A 96 -7.71 -16.67 -1.58
CA GLN A 96 -8.32 -17.08 -2.86
C GLN A 96 -7.76 -16.28 -4.05
N ARG A 97 -7.48 -15.01 -3.84
CA ARG A 97 -6.99 -14.10 -4.87
C ARG A 97 -5.46 -14.15 -5.03
N TYR A 98 -4.74 -14.30 -3.92
CA TYR A 98 -3.28 -14.28 -3.85
C TYR A 98 -2.73 -15.48 -3.03
N PRO A 99 -2.92 -16.74 -3.49
CA PRO A 99 -2.60 -17.92 -2.67
C PRO A 99 -1.12 -18.01 -2.30
N LEU A 100 -0.22 -17.67 -3.21
CA LEU A 100 1.22 -17.71 -2.94
C LEU A 100 1.64 -16.63 -1.92
N LEU A 101 1.05 -15.44 -2.00
CA LEU A 101 1.36 -14.36 -1.08
C LEU A 101 0.76 -14.63 0.30
N GLU A 102 -0.44 -15.19 0.37
CA GLU A 102 -1.06 -15.63 1.63
C GLU A 102 -0.21 -16.70 2.32
N MET A 103 0.27 -17.68 1.58
CA MET A 103 1.18 -18.70 2.08
C MET A 103 2.47 -18.06 2.63
N LEU A 104 3.11 -17.17 1.89
CA LEU A 104 4.31 -16.46 2.33
C LEU A 104 4.07 -15.68 3.63
N LEU A 105 2.99 -14.94 3.72
CA LEU A 105 2.65 -14.14 4.92
C LEU A 105 2.30 -15.03 6.13
N THR A 106 1.82 -16.25 5.89
CA THR A 106 1.48 -17.22 6.93
C THR A 106 2.69 -17.99 7.43
N ASP A 107 3.55 -18.43 6.53
CA ASP A 107 4.66 -19.34 6.82
C ASP A 107 5.93 -18.63 7.28
N VAL A 108 6.00 -17.30 7.10
CA VAL A 108 7.13 -16.53 7.62
C VAL A 108 7.17 -16.66 9.14
N PRO A 109 8.23 -17.22 9.72
CA PRO A 109 8.36 -17.33 11.16
C PRO A 109 8.33 -15.94 11.80
N ASN A 110 7.79 -15.86 13.00
CA ASN A 110 7.83 -14.65 13.82
C ASN A 110 9.30 -14.32 14.16
N VAL A 111 9.95 -13.59 13.27
CA VAL A 111 11.35 -13.17 13.45
C VAL A 111 11.35 -11.91 14.32
N TYR A 112 11.27 -12.11 15.62
CA TYR A 112 11.38 -11.04 16.60
C TYR A 112 12.77 -11.06 17.21
N GLY A 113 13.72 -10.50 16.50
CA GLY A 113 15.09 -10.35 16.95
C GLY A 113 15.65 -8.97 16.62
N PRO A 114 16.96 -8.74 16.79
CA PRO A 114 17.60 -7.45 16.47
C PRO A 114 17.39 -6.99 15.03
N VAL A 115 17.13 -7.92 14.11
CA VAL A 115 16.91 -7.64 12.68
C VAL A 115 15.44 -7.59 12.28
N ALA A 116 14.52 -7.70 13.24
CA ALA A 116 13.07 -7.75 12.95
C ALA A 116 12.57 -6.58 12.10
N GLY A 117 13.07 -5.37 12.35
CA GLY A 117 12.73 -4.18 11.56
C GLY A 117 13.11 -4.33 10.08
N TYR A 118 14.28 -4.81 9.79
CA TYR A 118 14.76 -5.04 8.42
C TYR A 118 13.98 -6.16 7.72
N THR A 119 13.74 -7.27 8.39
CA THR A 119 12.96 -8.37 7.85
C THR A 119 11.53 -7.92 7.54
N THR A 120 10.88 -7.24 8.46
CA THR A 120 9.53 -6.69 8.26
C THR A 120 9.48 -5.71 7.10
N ARG A 121 10.49 -4.83 6.97
CA ARG A 121 10.64 -3.90 5.85
C ARG A 121 10.71 -4.65 4.50
N GLN A 122 11.55 -5.68 4.39
CA GLN A 122 11.73 -6.44 3.15
C GLN A 122 10.46 -7.21 2.76
N LEU A 123 9.82 -7.86 3.71
CA LEU A 123 8.55 -8.57 3.47
C LEU A 123 7.44 -7.62 3.03
N THR A 124 7.34 -6.45 3.66
CA THR A 124 6.34 -5.45 3.28
C THR A 124 6.60 -4.91 1.88
N LEU A 125 7.86 -4.67 1.52
CA LEU A 125 8.23 -4.24 0.17
C LEU A 125 7.91 -5.31 -0.88
N ALA A 126 8.24 -6.57 -0.61
CA ALA A 126 7.92 -7.67 -1.50
C ALA A 126 6.41 -7.80 -1.71
N SER A 127 5.64 -7.70 -0.62
CA SER A 127 4.17 -7.69 -0.69
C SER A 127 3.64 -6.50 -1.49
N ALA A 128 4.16 -5.30 -1.27
CA ALA A 128 3.75 -4.09 -1.98
C ALA A 128 4.01 -4.21 -3.49
N ARG A 129 5.18 -4.70 -3.87
CA ARG A 129 5.55 -4.93 -5.28
C ARG A 129 4.73 -6.02 -5.96
N THR A 130 4.28 -7.01 -5.20
CA THR A 130 3.41 -8.08 -5.71
C THR A 130 1.97 -7.61 -5.88
N MET A 131 1.45 -6.90 -4.88
CA MET A 131 0.05 -6.46 -4.87
C MET A 131 -0.20 -5.22 -5.74
N LEU A 132 0.77 -4.31 -5.78
CA LEU A 132 0.70 -3.03 -6.48
C LEU A 132 1.97 -2.80 -7.30
N PRO A 133 2.24 -3.65 -8.32
CA PRO A 133 3.47 -3.61 -9.09
C PRO A 133 3.63 -2.35 -9.94
N GLN A 134 2.53 -1.66 -10.23
CA GLN A 134 2.52 -0.45 -11.04
C GLN A 134 3.09 0.78 -10.33
N TYR A 135 3.28 0.72 -9.01
CA TYR A 135 3.77 1.86 -8.23
C TYR A 135 5.26 1.76 -7.93
N ASN A 136 5.92 2.91 -7.95
CA ASN A 136 7.26 3.04 -7.40
C ASN A 136 7.19 3.15 -5.87
N TRP A 137 7.71 2.15 -5.18
CA TRP A 137 7.76 2.11 -3.74
C TRP A 137 9.11 2.62 -3.24
N ILE A 138 9.11 3.78 -2.61
CA ILE A 138 10.31 4.43 -2.09
C ILE A 138 10.46 4.09 -0.62
N LEU A 139 11.54 3.41 -0.28
CA LEU A 139 11.84 2.97 1.07
C LEU A 139 12.65 4.00 1.84
N SER A 140 12.31 4.21 3.10
CA SER A 140 13.22 4.84 4.06
C SER A 140 14.19 3.84 4.67
N ASP A 141 15.15 4.36 5.43
CA ASP A 141 15.92 3.54 6.36
C ASP A 141 15.06 3.00 7.51
N VAL A 142 15.64 2.12 8.32
CA VAL A 142 15.04 1.64 9.57
C VAL A 142 15.55 2.52 10.70
N TYR A 143 14.67 3.27 11.32
CA TYR A 143 14.95 4.15 12.45
C TYR A 143 14.64 3.44 13.76
N SER A 144 15.57 3.43 14.69
CA SER A 144 15.46 2.67 15.94
C SER A 144 15.59 3.52 17.21
N THR A 145 16.12 4.72 17.08
CA THR A 145 16.20 5.67 18.21
C THR A 145 15.06 6.68 18.14
N ARG A 146 14.65 7.18 19.31
CA ARG A 146 13.58 8.20 19.38
C ARG A 146 13.89 9.45 18.57
N SER A 147 15.15 9.89 18.59
CA SER A 147 15.60 11.07 17.84
C SER A 147 15.54 10.88 16.33
N GLU A 148 15.97 9.72 15.84
CA GLU A 148 15.85 9.37 14.41
C GLU A 148 14.39 9.31 13.96
N ILE A 149 13.53 8.68 14.77
CA ILE A 149 12.10 8.59 14.48
C ILE A 149 11.46 9.99 14.42
N VAL A 150 11.76 10.85 15.40
CA VAL A 150 11.27 12.25 15.40
C VAL A 150 11.76 13.00 14.17
N SER A 151 13.06 12.89 13.84
CA SER A 151 13.64 13.51 12.65
C SER A 151 12.96 13.03 11.37
N HIS A 152 12.73 11.73 11.24
CA HIS A 152 12.04 11.17 10.08
C HIS A 152 10.59 11.64 9.98
N ILE A 153 9.84 11.66 11.08
CA ILE A 153 8.46 12.19 11.07
C ILE A 153 8.43 13.67 10.65
N ASN A 154 9.40 14.48 11.08
CA ASN A 154 9.51 15.86 10.60
C ASN A 154 9.72 15.94 9.08
N THR A 155 10.46 14.99 8.50
CA THR A 155 10.59 14.89 7.04
C THR A 155 9.25 14.59 6.36
N LEU A 156 8.43 13.70 6.95
CA LEU A 156 7.09 13.42 6.43
C LEU A 156 6.17 14.66 6.53
N ILE A 157 6.22 15.38 7.66
CA ILE A 157 5.47 16.63 7.87
C ILE A 157 5.84 17.69 6.84
N SER A 158 7.13 17.77 6.47
CA SER A 158 7.66 18.74 5.50
C SER A 158 7.42 18.32 4.05
N SER A 159 6.97 17.10 3.81
CA SER A 159 6.71 16.61 2.46
C SER A 159 5.50 17.31 1.81
N PRO A 160 5.42 17.32 0.48
CA PRO A 160 4.28 17.93 -0.22
C PRO A 160 2.94 17.32 0.21
N PRO A 161 1.88 18.12 0.35
CA PRO A 161 0.52 17.62 0.54
C PRO A 161 0.12 16.65 -0.60
N GLY A 162 -0.66 15.63 -0.25
CA GLY A 162 -1.03 14.54 -1.17
C GLY A 162 -0.05 13.36 -1.12
N SER A 163 1.06 13.47 -0.42
CA SER A 163 1.98 12.35 -0.21
C SER A 163 1.37 11.29 0.70
N ILE A 164 1.64 10.04 0.38
CA ILE A 164 1.09 8.87 1.09
C ILE A 164 2.22 7.89 1.42
N TRP A 165 2.19 7.33 2.62
CA TRP A 165 3.15 6.32 3.08
C TRP A 165 2.45 5.16 3.76
N LEU A 166 3.15 4.04 3.76
CA LEU A 166 2.91 2.89 4.62
C LEU A 166 4.02 2.81 5.68
N PRO A 167 3.86 3.38 6.86
CA PRO A 167 4.68 3.06 8.01
C PRO A 167 4.54 1.59 8.39
N VAL A 168 5.69 0.96 8.58
CA VAL A 168 5.82 -0.37 9.13
C VAL A 168 6.69 -0.28 10.37
N MET A 169 6.22 -0.81 11.48
CA MET A 169 6.85 -0.61 12.76
C MET A 169 6.90 -1.88 13.59
N ILE A 170 7.94 -1.98 14.40
CA ILE A 170 8.02 -2.93 15.51
C ILE A 170 7.68 -2.17 16.78
N ARG A 171 6.79 -2.73 17.58
CA ARG A 171 6.36 -2.18 18.85
C ARG A 171 6.61 -3.19 19.97
N ARG A 172 7.03 -2.70 21.11
CA ARG A 172 7.20 -3.49 22.35
C ARG A 172 5.98 -3.31 23.22
N ARG A 173 5.39 -4.42 23.64
CA ARG A 173 4.31 -4.45 24.63
C ARG A 173 4.86 -4.30 26.06
N GLN A 174 3.99 -4.05 27.03
CA GLN A 174 4.37 -3.95 28.44
C GLN A 174 4.99 -5.23 28.99
N ASP A 175 4.59 -6.39 28.47
CA ASP A 175 5.16 -7.70 28.80
C ASP A 175 6.54 -7.96 28.15
N GLY A 176 7.09 -6.98 27.43
CA GLY A 176 8.35 -7.07 26.70
C GLY A 176 8.25 -7.72 25.32
N THR A 177 7.12 -8.33 24.97
CA THR A 177 6.95 -8.98 23.67
C THR A 177 6.92 -7.96 22.52
N LEU A 178 7.45 -8.36 21.37
CA LEU A 178 7.45 -7.54 20.17
C LEU A 178 6.24 -7.86 19.29
N SER A 179 5.79 -6.86 18.54
CA SER A 179 4.73 -7.02 17.56
C SER A 179 4.96 -6.09 16.39
N ALA A 180 4.78 -6.58 15.16
CA ALA A 180 4.75 -5.74 13.97
C ALA A 180 3.39 -5.05 13.82
N HIS A 181 3.39 -3.87 13.21
CA HIS A 181 2.18 -3.14 12.85
C HIS A 181 2.40 -2.28 11.61
N ALA A 182 1.33 -2.07 10.86
CA ALA A 182 1.32 -1.22 9.69
C ALA A 182 0.06 -0.35 9.69
N VAL A 183 0.21 0.91 9.31
CA VAL A 183 -0.88 1.88 9.19
C VAL A 183 -0.59 2.83 8.03
N PRO A 184 -1.56 3.31 7.26
CA PRO A 184 -1.32 4.36 6.28
C PRO A 184 -1.11 5.72 6.96
N ILE A 185 -0.24 6.53 6.36
CA ILE A 185 -0.10 7.96 6.68
C ILE A 185 -0.36 8.77 5.42
N LEU A 186 -1.15 9.82 5.57
CA LEU A 186 -1.47 10.78 4.54
C LEU A 186 -0.98 12.17 4.96
N ARG A 187 -0.27 12.87 4.07
CA ARG A 187 0.03 14.31 4.21
C ARG A 187 -1.08 15.12 3.56
N THR A 188 -1.91 15.74 4.36
CA THR A 188 -2.92 16.71 3.90
C THR A 188 -2.34 18.13 3.93
N SER A 189 -3.05 19.12 3.39
CA SER A 189 -2.64 20.53 3.52
C SER A 189 -2.55 21.00 4.97
N GLN A 190 -3.29 20.37 5.89
CA GLN A 190 -3.36 20.74 7.31
C GLN A 190 -2.34 19.97 8.20
N GLY A 191 -1.72 18.91 7.70
CA GLY A 191 -0.78 18.11 8.51
C GLY A 191 -0.82 16.63 8.14
N ILE A 192 -0.27 15.83 9.03
CA ILE A 192 -0.24 14.37 8.93
C ILE A 192 -1.53 13.80 9.51
N VAL A 193 -2.12 12.87 8.77
CA VAL A 193 -3.20 12.00 9.22
C VAL A 193 -2.67 10.58 9.31
N VAL A 194 -2.75 9.97 10.48
CA VAL A 194 -2.47 8.55 10.69
C VAL A 194 -3.79 7.80 10.64
N ILE A 195 -3.93 6.86 9.71
CA ILE A 195 -5.18 6.12 9.50
C ILE A 195 -5.11 4.80 10.26
N PRO A 196 -5.87 4.63 11.36
CA PRO A 196 -5.83 3.40 12.14
C PRO A 196 -6.28 2.17 11.34
N THR A 197 -5.67 1.04 11.61
CA THR A 197 -6.00 -0.25 11.02
C THR A 197 -6.26 -1.30 12.11
N ALA A 198 -6.92 -2.39 11.75
CA ALA A 198 -7.19 -3.51 12.66
C ALA A 198 -7.91 -3.05 13.96
N LEU A 199 -8.90 -2.20 13.80
CA LEU A 199 -9.73 -1.71 14.91
C LEU A 199 -10.76 -2.76 15.30
N ARG A 200 -10.62 -3.31 16.50
CA ARG A 200 -11.61 -4.21 17.06
C ARG A 200 -12.63 -3.38 17.84
N SER A 201 -13.90 -3.43 17.43
CA SER A 201 -15.04 -2.89 18.19
C SER A 201 -14.91 -1.42 18.65
N ARG A 202 -14.13 -0.59 17.96
CA ARG A 202 -14.07 0.85 18.24
C ARG A 202 -15.15 1.56 17.42
N PRO A 203 -15.89 2.51 18.00
CA PRO A 203 -16.94 3.21 17.27
C PRO A 203 -16.37 4.15 16.20
N LEU A 204 -17.20 4.48 15.21
CA LEU A 204 -16.85 5.39 14.12
C LEU A 204 -16.35 6.76 14.63
N ASP A 205 -16.94 7.27 15.70
CA ASP A 205 -16.54 8.58 16.26
C ASP A 205 -15.11 8.55 16.80
N PHE A 206 -14.69 7.46 17.41
CA PHE A 206 -13.30 7.27 17.80
C PHE A 206 -12.36 7.28 16.59
N PHE A 207 -12.75 6.59 15.53
CA PHE A 207 -11.98 6.56 14.28
C PHE A 207 -11.90 7.96 13.67
N ARG A 208 -13.02 8.68 13.59
CA ARG A 208 -13.09 10.06 13.09
C ARG A 208 -12.15 11.00 13.84
N GLN A 209 -12.14 10.93 15.16
CA GLN A 209 -11.26 11.74 16.00
C GLN A 209 -9.77 11.44 15.76
N SER A 210 -9.43 10.17 15.54
CA SER A 210 -8.04 9.77 15.27
C SER A 210 -7.53 10.26 13.91
N LEU A 211 -8.40 10.66 12.98
CA LEU A 211 -8.04 11.21 11.67
C LEU A 211 -7.77 12.72 11.67
N THR A 212 -7.80 13.38 12.81
CA THR A 212 -7.49 14.82 12.90
C THR A 212 -6.05 15.08 12.45
N PRO A 213 -5.81 15.97 11.47
CA PRO A 213 -4.47 16.31 11.03
C PRO A 213 -3.62 16.91 12.16
N THR A 214 -2.33 16.62 12.16
CA THR A 214 -1.37 17.22 13.11
C THR A 214 -0.04 17.55 12.43
N THR A 215 0.60 18.61 12.89
CA THR A 215 1.98 18.99 12.51
C THR A 215 2.97 18.76 13.65
N ASP A 216 2.52 18.21 14.77
CA ASP A 216 3.37 17.84 15.89
C ASP A 216 3.93 16.42 15.69
N PRO A 217 5.24 16.24 15.53
CA PRO A 217 5.86 14.93 15.36
C PRO A 217 5.64 14.01 16.56
N LEU A 218 5.54 14.56 17.77
CA LEU A 218 5.29 13.77 18.97
C LEU A 218 3.87 13.22 18.97
N GLU A 219 2.90 14.01 18.53
CA GLU A 219 1.53 13.55 18.38
C GLU A 219 1.43 12.44 17.31
N VAL A 220 2.13 12.56 16.17
CA VAL A 220 2.20 11.49 15.17
C VAL A 220 2.75 10.21 15.81
N ILE A 221 3.83 10.31 16.56
CA ILE A 221 4.44 9.15 17.23
C ILE A 221 3.46 8.55 18.26
N ASN A 222 2.76 9.37 19.05
CA ASN A 222 1.76 8.89 20.00
C ASN A 222 0.64 8.10 19.33
N ARG A 223 0.27 8.47 18.10
CA ARG A 223 -0.73 7.72 17.30
C ARG A 223 -0.17 6.42 16.73
N LEU A 224 1.13 6.36 16.43
CA LEU A 224 1.80 5.13 16.02
C LEU A 224 2.04 4.19 17.18
N GLU A 225 2.25 4.73 18.35
CA GLU A 225 2.29 4.02 19.64
C GLU A 225 0.87 3.80 20.18
N THR A 226 0.74 3.14 21.26
CA THR A 226 -0.45 3.11 22.11
C THR A 226 0.01 3.12 23.56
N PRO A 227 -0.84 3.43 24.54
CA PRO A 227 -0.43 3.43 25.94
C PRO A 227 0.22 2.14 26.43
N GLN A 228 0.02 1.05 25.70
CA GLN A 228 0.54 -0.29 26.04
C GLN A 228 1.64 -0.78 25.09
N ARG A 229 2.04 0.03 24.12
CA ARG A 229 3.01 -0.38 23.07
C ARG A 229 3.87 0.79 22.64
N THR A 230 5.17 0.66 22.84
CA THR A 230 6.17 1.66 22.45
C THR A 230 6.85 1.28 21.13
N LEU A 231 7.21 2.26 20.33
CA LEU A 231 7.97 2.05 19.10
C LEU A 231 9.39 1.58 19.42
N VAL A 232 9.79 0.49 18.76
CA VAL A 232 11.16 -0.03 18.77
C VAL A 232 11.86 0.31 17.47
N SER A 233 11.17 0.22 16.36
CA SER A 233 11.68 0.66 15.06
C SER A 233 10.54 1.14 14.16
N LEU A 234 10.89 2.03 13.25
CA LEU A 234 10.00 2.59 12.23
C LEU A 234 10.71 2.58 10.89
N THR A 235 10.02 2.17 9.85
CA THR A 235 10.36 2.43 8.46
C THR A 235 9.12 2.88 7.71
N THR A 236 9.28 3.68 6.67
CA THR A 236 8.17 4.10 5.82
C THR A 236 8.41 3.68 4.39
N ILE A 237 7.35 3.26 3.73
CA ILE A 237 7.36 2.96 2.31
C ILE A 237 6.44 3.97 1.64
N GLN A 238 7.01 4.88 0.87
CA GLN A 238 6.23 5.89 0.16
C GLN A 238 5.63 5.30 -1.10
N LEU A 239 4.36 5.57 -1.32
CA LEU A 239 3.70 5.33 -2.59
C LEU A 239 4.11 6.44 -3.56
N GLY A 240 4.96 6.09 -4.51
CA GLY A 240 5.45 7.00 -5.53
C GLY A 240 4.62 6.96 -6.82
N GLU A 241 5.15 7.60 -7.85
CA GLU A 241 4.54 7.63 -9.18
C GLU A 241 4.48 6.24 -9.80
N VAL A 242 3.51 6.03 -10.70
CA VAL A 242 3.43 4.81 -11.48
C VAL A 242 4.63 4.67 -12.39
N TYR A 243 5.21 3.48 -12.42
CA TYR A 243 6.24 3.09 -13.38
C TYR A 243 5.68 3.00 -14.79
N ARG A 244 5.36 4.12 -15.42
CA ARG A 244 4.87 4.12 -16.80
C ARG A 244 5.94 3.67 -17.79
N ASN A 245 7.19 4.08 -17.58
CA ASN A 245 8.26 3.79 -18.52
C ASN A 245 8.56 2.30 -18.69
N ASN A 246 8.53 1.52 -17.62
CA ASN A 246 8.76 0.08 -17.71
C ASN A 246 7.59 -0.64 -18.37
N PHE A 247 6.37 -0.21 -18.08
CA PHE A 247 5.17 -0.79 -18.68
C PHE A 247 5.08 -0.43 -20.18
N ASP A 248 5.30 0.84 -20.52
CA ASP A 248 5.33 1.33 -21.89
C ASP A 248 6.45 0.65 -22.70
N PHE A 249 7.62 0.45 -22.08
CA PHE A 249 8.72 -0.24 -22.69
C PHE A 249 8.39 -1.71 -22.99
N VAL A 250 7.79 -2.43 -22.06
CA VAL A 250 7.39 -3.83 -22.28
C VAL A 250 6.34 -3.95 -23.36
N ILE A 251 5.34 -3.08 -23.38
CA ILE A 251 4.29 -3.07 -24.41
C ILE A 251 4.89 -2.69 -25.77
N SER A 252 5.66 -1.61 -25.83
CA SER A 252 6.25 -1.11 -27.08
C SER A 252 7.17 -2.14 -27.72
N ASN A 253 8.05 -2.76 -26.96
CA ASN A 253 8.94 -3.78 -27.49
C ASN A 253 8.24 -5.01 -28.06
N ARG A 254 7.02 -5.28 -27.60
CA ARG A 254 6.30 -6.46 -28.05
C ARG A 254 5.36 -6.25 -29.18
N ASN A 255 4.66 -5.10 -29.12
CA ASN A 255 3.60 -4.84 -30.10
C ASN A 255 4.04 -3.91 -31.21
N CYS A 256 5.11 -3.13 -31.01
CA CYS A 256 5.54 -2.13 -31.95
C CYS A 256 6.77 -2.50 -32.75
N THR A 257 7.55 -3.46 -32.27
CA THR A 257 8.74 -3.93 -32.97
C THR A 257 8.52 -5.17 -33.82
N GLY A 258 7.34 -5.77 -33.71
CA GLY A 258 6.97 -6.91 -34.53
C GLY A 258 6.96 -6.58 -36.01
N GLU A 259 7.56 -7.40 -36.82
CA GLU A 259 7.62 -7.23 -38.27
C GLU A 259 6.40 -7.79 -39.00
N ASN A 260 5.50 -8.43 -38.26
CA ASN A 260 4.30 -9.04 -38.79
C ASN A 260 3.11 -8.09 -38.80
N GLU A 261 2.13 -8.44 -39.60
CA GLU A 261 0.93 -7.65 -39.84
C GLU A 261 0.06 -7.50 -38.58
N ASP A 262 0.14 -8.42 -37.65
CA ASP A 262 -0.64 -8.45 -36.39
C ASP A 262 -0.24 -7.39 -35.38
N ARG A 263 0.87 -6.71 -35.57
CA ARG A 263 1.34 -5.62 -34.69
C ARG A 263 0.36 -4.45 -34.58
N ARG A 264 -0.53 -4.31 -35.53
CA ARG A 264 -1.58 -3.28 -35.50
C ARG A 264 -2.84 -3.73 -34.76
N GLY A 265 -2.90 -5.00 -34.51
CA GLY A 265 -3.92 -5.65 -33.73
C GLY A 265 -5.37 -5.25 -34.02
N THR A 266 -6.24 -6.11 -33.70
CA THR A 266 -7.69 -5.87 -33.72
C THR A 266 -8.19 -5.39 -32.36
N GLY A 267 -7.30 -5.12 -31.40
CA GLY A 267 -7.64 -4.82 -30.01
C GLY A 267 -7.92 -6.04 -29.15
N ALA A 268 -7.90 -7.23 -29.73
CA ALA A 268 -8.03 -8.45 -28.97
C ALA A 268 -6.69 -8.82 -28.32
N TYR A 269 -6.73 -9.22 -27.05
CA TYR A 269 -5.57 -9.79 -26.38
C TYR A 269 -5.10 -11.02 -27.15
N PRO A 270 -3.82 -11.12 -27.51
CA PRO A 270 -3.33 -12.30 -28.18
C PRO A 270 -3.49 -13.50 -27.27
N THR A 271 -4.18 -14.50 -27.76
CA THR A 271 -4.39 -15.76 -27.07
C THR A 271 -3.24 -16.74 -27.26
N SER A 272 -2.25 -16.41 -28.10
CA SER A 272 -1.13 -17.28 -28.35
C SER A 272 -0.08 -17.20 -27.23
N ALA A 273 0.43 -18.35 -26.83
CA ALA A 273 1.53 -18.48 -25.86
C ALA A 273 2.77 -17.65 -26.24
N SER A 274 2.97 -17.36 -27.52
CA SER A 274 4.10 -16.57 -28.02
C SER A 274 4.08 -15.10 -27.57
N VAL A 275 2.91 -14.55 -27.26
CA VAL A 275 2.80 -13.18 -26.75
C VAL A 275 2.99 -13.11 -25.25
N ASN A 276 2.62 -14.18 -24.56
CA ASN A 276 2.89 -14.34 -23.14
C ASN A 276 4.32 -14.88 -22.88
N GLN A 277 5.01 -15.27 -23.92
CA GLN A 277 6.41 -15.64 -23.80
C GLN A 277 7.25 -14.37 -23.72
N CYS A 278 7.77 -14.15 -22.57
CA CYS A 278 8.80 -13.16 -22.40
C CYS A 278 10.02 -13.55 -23.19
N SER A 279 10.30 -12.85 -24.27
CA SER A 279 11.54 -13.06 -25.00
C SER A 279 12.71 -12.96 -24.02
N GLY A 280 13.47 -14.05 -23.90
CA GLY A 280 14.58 -14.14 -22.97
C GLY A 280 14.19 -14.33 -21.48
N GLY A 281 13.06 -14.95 -21.18
CA GLY A 281 12.67 -15.29 -19.82
C GLY A 281 12.34 -14.11 -18.91
N ARG A 282 12.11 -12.94 -19.48
CA ARG A 282 11.92 -11.70 -18.70
C ARG A 282 10.52 -11.51 -18.13
N CYS A 283 9.56 -12.30 -18.52
CA CYS A 283 8.22 -12.22 -17.93
C CYS A 283 8.09 -12.94 -16.59
N ALA A 284 9.09 -13.69 -16.18
CA ALA A 284 9.11 -14.27 -14.83
C ALA A 284 9.20 -13.22 -13.71
N LEU A 285 9.24 -11.93 -14.08
CA LEU A 285 9.32 -10.79 -13.16
C LEU A 285 8.00 -10.02 -13.06
N LEU A 286 6.94 -10.49 -13.69
CA LEU A 286 5.61 -9.85 -13.60
C LEU A 286 4.72 -10.56 -12.59
#